data_4e21f5c751cd860544f36a0482068dd5
#
_entry.id   4e21f5c751cd860544f36a0482068dd5
#
_cell.length_a   1.000
_cell.length_b   1.000
_cell.length_c   1.000
_cell.angle_alpha   90.00
_cell.angle_beta   90.00
_cell.angle_gamma   90.00
#
_symmetry.space_group_name_H-M   'P 1'
#
loop_
_entity.id
_entity.type
_entity.pdbx_description
1 polymer ?
#
loop_
_entity_poly.entity_id
_entity_poly.type
_entity_poly.pdbx_seq_one_letter_code
_entity_poly.pdbx_strand_id
1 'polypeptide(L)'
;MFEKTFKSPEVSWKDGFRMACRWVIIDENGQIPLLFDSYKKYYKLAWWWVEWDEDKAETFRREAREEAGCEIEDIKEIWTVTEESSNWKQISYCFIWKIVSKWKPHFTEKEIGRWYQLKWVSLDEALSLMKDSLHATEYGRDKQERDLFILEKAIEELSK
;
A
#
# COMPACT_ATOMS: atom_id res chain seq x y z
N MET A 1 8.46 -17.84 -1.66
CA MET A 1 8.51 -16.37 -1.45
C MET A 1 8.91 -15.76 -2.79
N PHE A 2 8.11 -14.88 -3.31
CA PHE A 2 8.37 -14.25 -4.61
C PHE A 2 9.00 -12.87 -4.35
N GLU A 3 10.10 -12.56 -5.04
CA GLU A 3 10.82 -11.30 -4.90
C GLU A 3 10.85 -10.58 -6.25
N LYS A 4 10.50 -9.31 -6.27
CA LYS A 4 10.64 -8.43 -7.44
C LYS A 4 11.42 -7.19 -7.07
N THR A 5 12.42 -6.86 -7.87
CA THR A 5 13.22 -5.64 -7.71
C THR A 5 12.81 -4.58 -8.73
N PHE A 6 12.48 -3.39 -8.26
CA PHE A 6 12.29 -2.19 -9.06
C PHE A 6 13.53 -1.30 -8.94
N LYS A 7 14.04 -0.84 -10.08
CA LYS A 7 15.07 0.20 -10.08
C LYS A 7 14.40 1.55 -10.15
N SER A 8 14.66 2.39 -9.16
CA SER A 8 14.13 3.76 -9.10
C SER A 8 15.16 4.75 -9.61
N PRO A 9 14.75 5.84 -10.30
CA PRO A 9 15.67 6.88 -10.73
C PRO A 9 16.39 7.52 -9.53
N GLU A 10 17.58 8.04 -9.79
CA GLU A 10 18.37 8.73 -8.75
C GLU A 10 17.60 9.90 -8.15
N VAL A 11 17.23 9.77 -6.89
CA VAL A 11 16.66 10.84 -6.09
C VAL A 11 17.63 11.15 -4.98
N SER A 12 17.91 12.42 -4.75
CA SER A 12 18.81 12.91 -3.69
C SER A 12 18.19 12.73 -2.29
N TRP A 13 18.03 11.47 -1.87
CA TRP A 13 17.66 11.11 -0.51
C TRP A 13 18.90 10.75 0.28
N LYS A 14 18.86 10.99 1.58
CA LYS A 14 19.94 10.57 2.48
C LYS A 14 20.14 9.07 2.35
N ASP A 15 21.38 8.62 2.25
CA ASP A 15 21.77 7.21 2.21
C ASP A 15 21.04 6.40 3.27
N GLY A 16 20.48 5.27 2.88
CA GLY A 16 19.79 4.46 3.86
C GLY A 16 19.05 3.24 3.35
N PHE A 17 18.88 2.32 4.26
CA PHE A 17 18.02 1.16 4.14
C PHE A 17 16.68 1.45 4.81
N ARG A 18 15.58 1.07 4.18
CA ARG A 18 14.23 1.27 4.71
C ARG A 18 13.40 -0.02 4.61
N MET A 19 12.55 -0.21 5.58
CA MET A 19 11.53 -1.24 5.55
C MET A 19 10.14 -0.60 5.50
N ALA A 20 9.28 -1.15 4.69
CA ALA A 20 7.89 -0.76 4.60
C ALA A 20 7.00 -1.99 4.59
N CYS A 21 5.80 -1.84 5.07
CA CYS A 21 4.75 -2.82 4.93
C CYS A 21 3.68 -2.30 3.98
N ARG A 22 3.18 -3.19 3.14
CA ARG A 22 2.11 -2.91 2.19
C ARG A 22 1.05 -3.98 2.30
N TRP A 23 -0.17 -3.62 2.07
CA TRP A 23 -1.25 -4.53 2.32
C TRP A 23 -2.42 -4.33 1.38
N VAL A 24 -3.06 -5.42 1.09
CA VAL A 24 -4.36 -5.46 0.45
C VAL A 24 -5.33 -6.03 1.48
N ILE A 25 -6.18 -5.18 2.05
CA ILE A 25 -7.26 -5.60 2.93
C ILE A 25 -8.47 -5.89 2.08
N ILE A 26 -9.11 -7.01 2.32
CA ILE A 26 -10.36 -7.37 1.61
C ILE A 26 -11.49 -7.57 2.61
N ASP A 27 -12.65 -7.01 2.31
CA ASP A 27 -13.84 -7.21 3.11
C ASP A 27 -14.66 -8.42 2.64
N GLU A 28 -15.75 -8.71 3.34
CA GLU A 28 -16.68 -9.79 3.03
C GLU A 28 -17.36 -9.67 1.65
N ASN A 29 -17.40 -8.46 1.08
CA ASN A 29 -17.97 -8.18 -0.23
C ASN A 29 -16.91 -8.19 -1.35
N GLY A 30 -15.67 -8.56 -1.04
CA GLY A 30 -14.56 -8.53 -2.00
C GLY A 30 -14.06 -7.11 -2.33
N GLN A 31 -14.35 -6.12 -1.48
CA GLN A 31 -13.90 -4.75 -1.67
C GLN A 31 -12.62 -4.45 -0.90
N ILE A 32 -11.80 -3.59 -1.45
CA ILE A 32 -10.56 -3.11 -0.84
C ILE A 32 -10.59 -1.59 -0.64
N PRO A 33 -9.91 -1.06 0.39
CA PRO A 33 -9.75 0.38 0.56
C PRO A 33 -8.66 0.89 -0.38
N LEU A 34 -9.01 1.86 -1.20
CA LEU A 34 -8.10 2.55 -2.11
C LEU A 34 -8.01 4.02 -1.72
N LEU A 35 -6.79 4.55 -1.63
CA LEU A 35 -6.55 5.95 -1.30
C LEU A 35 -6.41 6.77 -2.58
N PHE A 36 -7.18 7.85 -2.67
CA PHE A 36 -7.03 8.86 -3.70
C PHE A 36 -6.27 10.07 -3.13
N ASP A 37 -5.12 10.39 -3.72
CA ASP A 37 -4.37 11.61 -3.44
C ASP A 37 -4.93 12.74 -4.32
N SER A 38 -5.78 13.60 -3.75
CA SER A 38 -6.45 14.67 -4.49
C SER A 38 -5.49 15.74 -4.99
N TYR A 39 -4.34 15.91 -4.35
CA TYR A 39 -3.30 16.85 -4.78
C TYR A 39 -2.55 16.35 -6.01
N LYS A 40 -2.14 15.07 -5.99
CA LYS A 40 -1.37 14.46 -7.07
C LYS A 40 -2.23 13.77 -8.12
N LYS A 41 -3.54 13.66 -7.89
CA LYS A 41 -4.55 13.11 -8.81
C LYS A 41 -4.33 11.64 -9.20
N TYR A 42 -3.92 10.80 -8.27
CA TYR A 42 -3.75 9.38 -8.52
C TYR A 42 -4.22 8.51 -7.36
N TYR A 43 -4.53 7.24 -7.67
CA TYR A 43 -4.89 6.22 -6.70
C TYR A 43 -3.68 5.40 -6.27
N LYS A 44 -3.65 5.00 -5.01
CA LYS A 44 -2.60 4.19 -4.41
C LYS A 44 -3.13 3.22 -3.37
N LEU A 45 -2.38 2.15 -3.12
CA LEU A 45 -2.58 1.31 -1.95
C LEU A 45 -2.13 2.04 -0.68
N ALA A 46 -2.75 1.73 0.44
CA ALA A 46 -2.28 2.18 1.74
C ALA A 46 -0.95 1.50 2.10
N TRP A 47 -0.06 2.22 2.79
CA TRP A 47 1.25 1.70 3.17
C TRP A 47 1.85 2.50 4.32
N TRP A 48 2.71 1.84 5.15
CA TRP A 48 3.39 2.48 6.26
C TRP A 48 4.84 2.07 6.38
N TRP A 49 5.59 2.95 7.05
CA TRP A 49 6.92 2.64 7.50
C TRP A 49 6.84 1.75 8.74
N VAL A 50 7.71 0.72 8.79
CA VAL A 50 7.91 -0.11 9.98
C VAL A 50 9.24 0.29 10.61
N GLU A 51 9.22 0.61 11.88
CA GLU A 51 10.46 0.81 12.64
C GLU A 51 11.10 -0.55 12.95
N TRP A 52 12.42 -0.54 13.13
CA TRP A 52 13.21 -1.78 13.25
C TRP A 52 12.76 -2.69 14.41
N ASP A 53 12.25 -2.12 15.48
CA ASP A 53 11.86 -2.80 16.72
C ASP A 53 10.35 -3.07 16.81
N GLU A 54 9.58 -2.74 15.78
CA GLU A 54 8.13 -2.80 15.79
C GLU A 54 7.63 -4.17 15.30
N ASP A 55 6.69 -4.76 16.05
CA ASP A 55 5.97 -5.93 15.57
C ASP A 55 5.10 -5.54 14.37
N LYS A 56 5.40 -6.15 13.23
CA LYS A 56 4.72 -5.83 11.97
C LYS A 56 3.20 -6.01 12.07
N ALA A 57 2.75 -7.04 12.77
CA ALA A 57 1.32 -7.33 12.88
C ALA A 57 0.60 -6.33 13.79
N GLU A 58 1.24 -5.87 14.86
CA GLU A 58 0.67 -4.84 15.74
C GLU A 58 0.62 -3.49 15.06
N THR A 59 1.71 -3.09 14.40
CA THR A 59 1.73 -1.89 13.56
C THR A 59 0.57 -1.89 12.59
N PHE A 60 0.38 -2.99 11.90
CA PHE A 60 -0.70 -3.13 10.95
C PHE A 60 -2.08 -2.97 11.54
N ARG A 61 -2.36 -3.65 12.65
CA ARG A 61 -3.67 -3.53 13.30
C ARG A 61 -3.95 -2.10 13.72
N ARG A 62 -2.93 -1.42 14.24
CA ARG A 62 -3.06 -0.02 14.63
C ARG A 62 -3.36 0.87 13.42
N GLU A 63 -2.58 0.77 12.37
CA GLU A 63 -2.72 1.58 11.16
C GLU A 63 -4.01 1.27 10.38
N ALA A 64 -4.41 0.00 10.31
CA ALA A 64 -5.69 -0.37 9.71
C ALA A 64 -6.88 0.29 10.44
N ARG A 65 -6.81 0.39 11.77
CA ARG A 65 -7.80 1.11 12.55
C ARG A 65 -7.79 2.61 12.26
N GLU A 66 -6.62 3.22 12.21
CA GLU A 66 -6.45 4.66 12.04
C GLU A 66 -6.79 5.13 10.62
N GLU A 67 -6.19 4.51 9.59
CA GLU A 67 -6.32 4.99 8.21
C GLU A 67 -7.46 4.34 7.42
N ALA A 68 -7.70 3.05 7.59
CA ALA A 68 -8.78 2.37 6.88
C ALA A 68 -10.07 2.25 7.69
N GLY A 69 -10.01 2.54 8.99
CA GLY A 69 -11.17 2.41 9.86
C GLY A 69 -11.68 0.98 9.92
N CYS A 70 -10.80 0.00 10.09
CA CYS A 70 -11.20 -1.41 10.12
C CYS A 70 -10.37 -2.23 11.12
N GLU A 71 -10.97 -3.30 11.63
CA GLU A 71 -10.30 -4.38 12.34
C GLU A 71 -9.97 -5.50 11.36
N ILE A 72 -8.79 -6.09 11.51
CA ILE A 72 -8.26 -7.07 10.57
C ILE A 72 -7.81 -8.34 11.28
N GLU A 73 -8.03 -9.50 10.63
CA GLU A 73 -7.59 -10.83 11.05
C GLU A 73 -6.99 -11.60 9.87
N ASP A 74 -6.49 -12.82 10.13
CA ASP A 74 -5.97 -13.75 9.12
C ASP A 74 -4.89 -13.14 8.22
N ILE A 75 -3.84 -12.62 8.83
CA ILE A 75 -2.70 -12.01 8.13
C ILE A 75 -1.93 -13.06 7.35
N LYS A 76 -1.78 -12.85 6.07
CA LYS A 76 -0.92 -13.67 5.23
C LYS A 76 0.12 -12.81 4.53
N GLU A 77 1.40 -13.03 4.86
CA GLU A 77 2.49 -12.47 4.06
C GLU A 77 2.56 -13.22 2.72
N ILE A 78 2.56 -12.49 1.63
CA ILE A 78 2.47 -13.07 0.30
C ILE A 78 3.77 -12.96 -0.49
N TRP A 79 4.47 -11.82 -0.42
CA TRP A 79 5.79 -11.63 -1.04
C TRP A 79 6.50 -10.38 -0.53
N THR A 80 7.69 -10.19 -1.07
CA THR A 80 8.53 -9.04 -0.79
C THR A 80 8.85 -8.31 -2.10
N VAL A 81 8.76 -6.99 -2.06
CA VAL A 81 9.14 -6.10 -3.16
C VAL A 81 10.34 -5.28 -2.72
N THR A 82 11.40 -5.30 -3.52
CA THR A 82 12.60 -4.48 -3.30
C THR A 82 12.62 -3.32 -4.29
N GLU A 83 12.84 -2.12 -3.79
CA GLU A 83 13.13 -0.92 -4.59
C GLU A 83 14.58 -0.51 -4.32
N GLU A 84 15.35 -0.32 -5.38
CA GLU A 84 16.76 0.05 -5.27
C GLU A 84 17.08 1.29 -6.10
N SER A 85 17.91 2.17 -5.54
CA SER A 85 18.55 3.29 -6.20
C SER A 85 20.05 3.27 -5.85
N SER A 86 20.84 4.14 -6.46
CA SER A 86 22.29 4.20 -6.22
C SER A 86 22.66 4.40 -4.75
N ASN A 87 21.81 5.04 -3.97
CA ASN A 87 22.10 5.46 -2.60
C ASN A 87 21.04 5.04 -1.56
N TRP A 88 20.01 4.29 -1.95
CA TRP A 88 19.03 3.76 -1.01
C TRP A 88 18.43 2.43 -1.46
N LYS A 89 17.98 1.65 -0.50
CA LYS A 89 17.25 0.41 -0.70
C LYS A 89 16.03 0.38 0.21
N GLN A 90 14.88 0.00 -0.34
CA GLN A 90 13.66 -0.24 0.42
C GLN A 90 13.16 -1.65 0.20
N ILE A 91 12.85 -2.34 1.28
CA ILE A 91 12.16 -3.63 1.24
C ILE A 91 10.74 -3.41 1.71
N SER A 92 9.78 -3.79 0.89
CA SER A 92 8.35 -3.76 1.22
C SER A 92 7.84 -5.18 1.41
N TYR A 93 7.40 -5.50 2.62
CA TYR A 93 6.72 -6.75 2.94
C TYR A 93 5.24 -6.60 2.59
N CYS A 94 4.71 -7.52 1.80
CA CYS A 94 3.36 -7.43 1.25
C CYS A 94 2.45 -8.49 1.88
N PHE A 95 1.28 -8.05 2.33
CA PHE A 95 0.32 -8.88 3.06
C PHE A 95 -1.07 -8.80 2.46
N ILE A 96 -1.82 -9.88 2.59
CA ILE A 96 -3.28 -9.92 2.43
C ILE A 96 -3.93 -10.13 3.79
N TRP A 97 -5.07 -9.45 4.00
CA TRP A 97 -5.81 -9.46 5.25
C TRP A 97 -7.30 -9.51 5.01
N LYS A 98 -8.03 -10.12 5.93
CA LYS A 98 -9.48 -10.05 5.98
C LYS A 98 -9.94 -9.06 7.02
N ILE A 99 -11.01 -8.36 6.69
CA ILE A 99 -11.66 -7.42 7.59
C ILE A 99 -12.69 -8.15 8.43
N VAL A 100 -12.67 -7.85 9.73
CA VAL A 100 -13.67 -8.33 10.70
C VAL A 100 -14.76 -7.30 10.93
N SER A 101 -14.39 -6.02 10.95
CA SER A 101 -15.31 -4.90 11.15
C SER A 101 -14.78 -3.62 10.51
N LYS A 102 -15.71 -2.72 10.14
CA LYS A 102 -15.40 -1.41 9.52
C LYS A 102 -16.08 -0.28 10.28
N TRP A 103 -15.41 0.88 10.31
CA TRP A 103 -15.95 2.17 10.75
C TRP A 103 -15.31 3.33 9.96
N LYS A 104 -15.61 4.57 10.32
CA LYS A 104 -14.96 5.73 9.70
C LYS A 104 -13.47 5.80 10.08
N PRO A 105 -12.56 5.97 9.12
CA PRO A 105 -11.14 6.17 9.40
C PRO A 105 -10.91 7.48 10.16
N HIS A 106 -9.87 7.52 10.99
CA HIS A 106 -9.42 8.70 11.70
C HIS A 106 -8.10 9.17 11.08
N PHE A 107 -8.19 9.98 10.03
CA PHE A 107 -7.00 10.55 9.41
C PHE A 107 -6.32 11.57 10.33
N THR A 108 -4.99 11.57 10.31
CA THR A 108 -4.18 12.60 10.97
C THR A 108 -4.38 13.96 10.30
N GLU A 109 -4.08 15.06 10.99
CA GLU A 109 -4.13 16.41 10.41
C GLU A 109 -3.26 16.53 9.14
N LYS A 110 -2.16 15.80 9.07
CA LYS A 110 -1.25 15.75 7.91
C LYS A 110 -1.89 15.07 6.69
N GLU A 111 -2.70 14.06 6.91
CA GLU A 111 -3.41 13.30 5.89
C GLU A 111 -4.65 14.04 5.40
N ILE A 112 -5.35 14.71 6.32
CA ILE A 112 -6.43 15.64 6.00
C ILE A 112 -5.86 16.80 5.16
N GLY A 113 -4.69 17.34 5.52
CA GLY A 113 -4.00 18.38 4.77
C GLY A 113 -3.53 17.95 3.36
N ARG A 114 -3.31 16.65 3.13
CA ARG A 114 -2.99 16.07 1.81
C ARG A 114 -4.23 15.72 0.99
N TRP A 115 -5.43 15.89 1.56
CA TRP A 115 -6.69 15.63 0.88
C TRP A 115 -6.80 14.19 0.40
N TYR A 116 -6.41 13.22 1.24
CA TYR A 116 -6.62 11.82 0.98
C TYR A 116 -8.11 11.47 1.12
N GLN A 117 -8.61 10.73 0.13
CA GLN A 117 -9.96 10.20 0.15
C GLN A 117 -9.89 8.68 0.11
N LEU A 118 -10.54 8.03 1.06
CA LEU A 118 -10.67 6.58 1.09
C LEU A 118 -11.89 6.18 0.28
N LYS A 119 -11.70 5.27 -0.68
CA LYS A 119 -12.78 4.67 -1.48
C LYS A 119 -12.71 3.15 -1.36
N TRP A 120 -13.83 2.52 -1.03
CA TRP A 120 -13.98 1.08 -1.05
C TRP A 120 -14.43 0.65 -2.45
N VAL A 121 -13.67 -0.22 -3.08
CA VAL A 121 -13.87 -0.64 -4.47
C VAL A 121 -13.58 -2.11 -4.64
N SER A 122 -14.13 -2.74 -5.70
CA SER A 122 -13.74 -4.10 -6.08
C SER A 122 -12.28 -4.15 -6.55
N LEU A 123 -11.69 -5.33 -6.56
CA LEU A 123 -10.32 -5.53 -7.04
C LEU A 123 -10.15 -5.08 -8.50
N ASP A 124 -11.12 -5.37 -9.36
CA ASP A 124 -11.08 -4.97 -10.78
C ASP A 124 -11.23 -3.45 -10.94
N GLU A 125 -12.11 -2.82 -10.15
CA GLU A 125 -12.24 -1.37 -10.14
C GLU A 125 -10.97 -0.69 -9.64
N ALA A 126 -10.32 -1.25 -8.61
CA ALA A 126 -9.06 -0.75 -8.09
C ALA A 126 -7.95 -0.79 -9.16
N LEU A 127 -7.81 -1.90 -9.89
CA LEU A 127 -6.87 -2.02 -10.99
C LEU A 127 -7.13 -0.98 -12.08
N SER A 128 -8.38 -0.79 -12.47
CA SER A 128 -8.77 0.20 -13.49
C SER A 128 -8.44 1.61 -13.03
N LEU A 129 -8.87 2.00 -11.84
CA LEU A 129 -8.62 3.32 -11.28
C LEU A 129 -7.13 3.63 -11.15
N MET A 130 -6.33 2.65 -10.71
CA MET A 130 -4.88 2.83 -10.58
C MET A 130 -4.18 2.92 -11.94
N LYS A 131 -4.62 2.17 -12.95
CA LYS A 131 -4.08 2.23 -14.32
C LYS A 131 -4.45 3.52 -15.04
N ASP A 132 -5.65 4.03 -14.81
CA ASP A 132 -6.16 5.23 -15.47
C ASP A 132 -5.66 6.53 -14.83
N SER A 133 -5.20 6.50 -13.58
CA SER A 133 -4.72 7.66 -12.82
C SER A 133 -3.20 7.71 -12.75
N LEU A 134 -2.52 7.95 -13.87
CA LEU A 134 -1.06 7.99 -13.91
C LEU A 134 -0.49 9.21 -13.17
N HIS A 135 0.47 8.96 -12.28
CA HIS A 135 1.18 10.02 -11.59
C HIS A 135 1.97 10.90 -12.58
N ALA A 136 1.97 12.22 -12.35
CA ALA A 136 2.59 13.19 -13.26
C ALA A 136 4.12 13.05 -13.36
N THR A 137 4.79 12.60 -12.29
CA THR A 137 6.26 12.43 -12.25
C THR A 137 6.68 10.99 -12.48
N GLU A 138 7.85 10.79 -13.08
CA GLU A 138 8.46 9.46 -13.27
C GLU A 138 8.60 8.71 -11.94
N TYR A 139 9.14 9.35 -10.92
CA TYR A 139 9.24 8.78 -9.56
C TYR A 139 7.90 8.33 -8.98
N GLY A 140 6.84 9.08 -9.23
CA GLY A 140 5.48 8.70 -8.81
C GLY A 140 4.94 7.52 -9.61
N ARG A 141 5.25 7.42 -10.91
CA ARG A 141 4.87 6.28 -11.75
C ARG A 141 5.52 4.98 -11.30
N ASP A 142 6.82 5.01 -10.95
CA ASP A 142 7.50 3.82 -10.42
C ASP A 142 6.83 3.27 -9.16
N LYS A 143 6.40 4.17 -8.26
CA LYS A 143 5.66 3.80 -7.05
C LYS A 143 4.28 3.23 -7.38
N GLN A 144 3.63 3.77 -8.37
CA GLN A 144 2.33 3.31 -8.83
C GLN A 144 2.44 1.94 -9.52
N GLU A 145 3.47 1.70 -10.32
CA GLU A 145 3.77 0.39 -10.91
C GLU A 145 4.02 -0.68 -9.85
N ARG A 146 4.75 -0.33 -8.80
CA ARG A 146 4.94 -1.21 -7.65
C ARG A 146 3.62 -1.56 -6.99
N ASP A 147 2.79 -0.56 -6.69
CA ASP A 147 1.50 -0.77 -6.03
C ASP A 147 0.53 -1.57 -6.92
N LEU A 148 0.54 -1.35 -8.24
CA LEU A 148 -0.17 -2.16 -9.21
C LEU A 148 0.30 -3.62 -9.20
N PHE A 149 1.60 -3.86 -9.20
CA PHE A 149 2.16 -5.21 -9.11
C PHE A 149 1.71 -5.92 -7.82
N ILE A 150 1.70 -5.21 -6.67
CA ILE A 150 1.24 -5.77 -5.39
C ILE A 150 -0.24 -6.15 -5.48
N LEU A 151 -1.08 -5.30 -6.06
CA LEU A 151 -2.49 -5.56 -6.23
C LEU A 151 -2.75 -6.74 -7.17
N GLU A 152 -2.07 -6.83 -8.30
CA GLU A 152 -2.19 -7.94 -9.25
C GLU A 152 -1.81 -9.28 -8.58
N LYS A 153 -0.74 -9.29 -7.78
CA LYS A 153 -0.34 -10.48 -7.04
C LYS A 153 -1.31 -10.85 -5.92
N ALA A 154 -1.91 -9.88 -5.26
CA ALA A 154 -2.96 -10.13 -4.29
C ALA A 154 -4.19 -10.80 -4.94
N ILE A 155 -4.59 -10.35 -6.11
CA ILE A 155 -5.67 -10.95 -6.89
C ILE A 155 -5.35 -12.40 -7.27
N GLU A 156 -4.14 -12.66 -7.77
CA GLU A 156 -3.69 -14.03 -8.09
C GLU A 156 -3.76 -14.95 -6.86
N GLU A 157 -3.39 -14.45 -5.68
CA GLU A 157 -3.39 -15.25 -4.45
C GLU A 157 -4.81 -15.51 -3.93
N LEU A 158 -5.70 -14.52 -4.03
CA LEU A 158 -7.10 -14.64 -3.61
C LEU A 158 -7.93 -15.54 -4.54
N SER A 159 -7.43 -15.79 -5.76
CA SER A 159 -8.11 -16.65 -6.76
C SER A 159 -7.74 -18.12 -6.65
N LYS A 160 -6.83 -18.50 -5.75
CA LYS A 160 -6.42 -19.89 -5.47
C LYS A 160 -7.34 -20.56 -4.47
#